data_d334ca8df2710b4cb2213b46d1743f5d
#
_entry.id   d334ca8df2710b4cb2213b46d1743f5d
#
_cell.length_a   1.000
_cell.length_b   1.000
_cell.length_c   1.000
_cell.angle_alpha   90.00
_cell.angle_beta   90.00
_cell.angle_gamma   90.00
#
_symmetry.space_group_name_H-M   'P 1'
#
loop_
_entity.id
_entity.type
_entity.pdbx_description
1 polymer ?
#
loop_
_entity_poly.entity_id
_entity_poly.type
_entity_poly.pdbx_seq_one_letter_code
_entity_poly.pdbx_strand_id
1 'polypeptide(L)'
;MKIAIVTGASAGMGREFALQIPHFYKSLDEIWVIARRRDRLASLSESKEMPYRIFQGDLQKEEIYQDLAQALEEEKPDIRMLVNAAGFGKMGSVKEISYREPDSQAEMIDLNCRALTRMTLLCLPYIRFGGRIVNLASAAAFCPQPSFAVYAATKSYVLSFSRALGAELKSQRIYVTAVCPGPVDTEFFDVSGRLPNMWKDAMMADPKKVVRRALIDTRKKKEVSVYGPAMKAARLGAKLLPHRAVINFIFYKH
;
A
#
# COMPACT_ATOMS: atom_id res chain seq x y z
N MET A 1 -25.11 1.02 4.23
CA MET A 1 -24.10 2.10 4.14
C MET A 1 -22.98 1.64 3.20
N LYS A 2 -22.52 2.51 2.29
CA LYS A 2 -21.39 2.25 1.38
C LYS A 2 -20.13 2.93 1.89
N ILE A 3 -19.08 2.18 2.15
CA ILE A 3 -17.87 2.72 2.74
C ILE A 3 -16.61 2.44 1.90
N ALA A 4 -15.57 3.22 2.17
CA ALA A 4 -14.20 2.84 1.88
C ALA A 4 -13.42 2.66 3.19
N ILE A 5 -12.44 1.77 3.17
CA ILE A 5 -11.54 1.54 4.31
C ILE A 5 -10.11 1.83 3.84
N VAL A 6 -9.36 2.64 4.60
CA VAL A 6 -7.99 3.01 4.26
C VAL A 6 -7.07 2.79 5.45
N THR A 7 -6.12 1.87 5.34
CA THR A 7 -5.06 1.67 6.34
C THR A 7 -3.87 2.58 6.06
N GLY A 8 -3.12 2.95 7.12
CA GLY A 8 -1.99 3.86 6.98
C GLY A 8 -2.39 5.30 6.63
N ALA A 9 -3.63 5.69 6.94
CA ALA A 9 -4.23 6.97 6.51
C ALA A 9 -3.66 8.22 7.21
N SER A 10 -2.75 8.09 8.18
CA SER A 10 -2.18 9.23 8.90
C SER A 10 -1.11 10.00 8.14
N ALA A 11 -0.53 9.44 7.07
CA ALA A 11 0.53 10.08 6.30
C ALA A 11 0.67 9.51 4.88
N GLY A 12 1.51 10.17 4.07
CA GLY A 12 1.95 9.70 2.78
C GLY A 12 0.82 9.28 1.84
N MET A 13 1.01 8.18 1.12
CA MET A 13 0.04 7.72 0.14
C MET A 13 -1.29 7.27 0.76
N GLY A 14 -1.30 6.70 1.97
CA GLY A 14 -2.54 6.34 2.66
C GLY A 14 -3.43 7.55 2.93
N ARG A 15 -2.83 8.66 3.41
CA ARG A 15 -3.54 9.93 3.59
C ARG A 15 -4.07 10.46 2.25
N GLU A 16 -3.26 10.43 1.22
CA GLU A 16 -3.68 10.87 -0.12
C GLU A 16 -4.82 10.03 -0.69
N PHE A 17 -4.83 8.72 -0.46
CA PHE A 17 -5.98 7.89 -0.83
C PHE A 17 -7.24 8.34 -0.10
N ALA A 18 -7.18 8.53 1.23
CA ALA A 18 -8.34 8.98 2.01
C ALA A 18 -8.91 10.30 1.46
N LEU A 19 -8.05 11.27 1.14
CA LEU A 19 -8.45 12.58 0.60
C LEU A 19 -8.99 12.53 -0.84
N GLN A 20 -8.44 11.65 -1.69
CA GLN A 20 -8.81 11.64 -3.11
C GLN A 20 -9.96 10.69 -3.45
N ILE A 21 -10.23 9.66 -2.65
CA ILE A 21 -11.32 8.71 -2.89
C ILE A 21 -12.68 9.40 -3.11
N PRO A 22 -13.09 10.43 -2.34
CA PRO A 22 -14.38 11.10 -2.55
C PRO A 22 -14.54 11.69 -3.95
N HIS A 23 -13.48 12.17 -4.58
CA HIS A 23 -13.52 12.73 -5.92
C HIS A 23 -13.80 11.68 -7.01
N PHE A 24 -13.43 10.41 -6.75
CA PHE A 24 -13.60 9.30 -7.70
C PHE A 24 -14.83 8.44 -7.43
N TYR A 25 -15.30 8.38 -6.17
CA TYR A 25 -16.36 7.51 -5.68
C TYR A 25 -17.37 8.31 -4.87
N LYS A 26 -18.19 9.10 -5.56
CA LYS A 26 -19.15 10.06 -4.97
C LYS A 26 -20.35 9.40 -4.23
N SER A 27 -20.52 8.10 -4.38
CA SER A 27 -21.63 7.36 -3.77
C SER A 27 -21.26 6.71 -2.43
N LEU A 28 -20.11 7.05 -1.86
CA LEU A 28 -19.73 6.63 -0.51
C LEU A 28 -20.45 7.46 0.53
N ASP A 29 -20.82 6.82 1.61
CA ASP A 29 -21.44 7.48 2.77
C ASP A 29 -20.38 7.90 3.78
N GLU A 30 -19.29 7.11 3.92
CA GLU A 30 -18.23 7.32 4.92
C GLU A 30 -16.93 6.66 4.50
N ILE A 31 -15.79 7.14 5.04
CA ILE A 31 -14.48 6.50 4.92
C ILE A 31 -13.96 6.12 6.31
N TRP A 32 -13.69 4.85 6.53
CA TRP A 32 -13.03 4.34 7.73
C TRP A 32 -11.52 4.45 7.55
N VAL A 33 -10.87 5.17 8.47
CA VAL A 33 -9.44 5.45 8.40
C VAL A 33 -8.71 4.86 9.59
N ILE A 34 -7.66 4.07 9.31
CA ILE A 34 -6.95 3.29 10.32
C ILE A 34 -5.49 3.71 10.36
N ALA A 35 -4.99 4.15 11.53
CA ALA A 35 -3.58 4.38 11.81
C ALA A 35 -3.33 4.59 13.31
N ARG A 36 -2.05 4.65 13.70
CA ARG A 36 -1.63 4.86 15.10
C ARG A 36 -1.80 6.30 15.59
N ARG A 37 -1.62 7.30 14.72
CA ARG A 37 -1.61 8.74 15.04
C ARG A 37 -3.01 9.34 14.90
N ARG A 38 -3.74 9.46 16.02
CA ARG A 38 -5.13 9.93 16.04
C ARG A 38 -5.28 11.39 15.57
N ASP A 39 -4.36 12.25 16.00
CA ASP A 39 -4.31 13.67 15.62
C ASP A 39 -4.26 13.84 14.10
N ARG A 40 -3.41 13.06 13.44
CA ARG A 40 -3.28 13.04 11.99
C ARG A 40 -4.52 12.50 11.27
N LEU A 41 -5.22 11.53 11.87
CA LEU A 41 -6.49 11.05 11.33
C LEU A 41 -7.59 12.08 11.49
N ALA A 42 -7.66 12.76 12.64
CA ALA A 42 -8.65 13.80 12.91
C ALA A 42 -8.56 14.96 11.90
N SER A 43 -7.34 15.33 11.49
CA SER A 43 -7.15 16.39 10.49
C SER A 43 -7.67 16.05 9.07
N LEU A 44 -8.05 14.80 8.80
CA LEU A 44 -8.74 14.46 7.56
C LEU A 44 -10.16 15.07 7.51
N SER A 45 -10.83 15.16 8.66
CA SER A 45 -12.18 15.68 8.76
C SER A 45 -12.26 17.19 8.47
N GLU A 46 -11.13 17.90 8.49
CA GLU A 46 -11.08 19.33 8.12
C GLU A 46 -11.46 19.57 6.66
N SER A 47 -11.32 18.57 5.79
CA SER A 47 -11.69 18.67 4.38
C SER A 47 -13.20 18.82 4.13
N LYS A 48 -14.04 18.44 5.10
CA LYS A 48 -15.52 18.46 5.03
C LYS A 48 -16.15 17.79 3.81
N GLU A 49 -15.36 17.12 2.98
CA GLU A 49 -15.86 16.51 1.74
C GLU A 49 -16.57 15.18 1.97
N MET A 50 -16.17 14.49 3.05
CA MET A 50 -16.65 13.15 3.39
C MET A 50 -16.55 12.92 4.90
N PRO A 51 -17.53 12.27 5.54
CA PRO A 51 -17.39 11.79 6.90
C PRO A 51 -16.25 10.75 7.02
N TYR A 52 -15.43 10.91 8.06
CA TYR A 52 -14.37 9.96 8.39
C TYR A 52 -14.62 9.32 9.75
N ARG A 53 -14.65 7.98 9.78
CA ARG A 53 -14.64 7.22 11.02
C ARG A 53 -13.22 6.79 11.35
N ILE A 54 -12.76 7.15 12.53
CA ILE A 54 -11.39 6.93 12.96
C ILE A 54 -11.28 5.66 13.78
N PHE A 55 -10.46 4.75 13.32
CA PHE A 55 -9.99 3.59 14.07
C PHE A 55 -8.51 3.80 14.41
N GLN A 56 -8.26 4.25 15.65
CA GLN A 56 -6.89 4.40 16.12
C GLN A 56 -6.35 3.07 16.61
N GLY A 57 -5.27 2.59 16.00
CA GLY A 57 -4.64 1.36 16.45
C GLY A 57 -3.42 0.96 15.63
N ASP A 58 -2.70 -0.03 16.13
CA ASP A 58 -1.58 -0.64 15.45
C ASP A 58 -2.02 -1.95 14.79
N LEU A 59 -1.88 -2.03 13.48
CA LEU A 59 -2.22 -3.25 12.71
C LEU A 59 -1.32 -4.46 13.02
N GLN A 60 -0.33 -4.32 13.86
CA GLN A 60 0.44 -5.44 14.40
C GLN A 60 -0.17 -6.00 15.70
N LYS A 61 -1.19 -5.35 16.26
CA LYS A 61 -1.88 -5.71 17.49
C LYS A 61 -3.26 -6.29 17.21
N GLU A 62 -3.77 -7.10 18.13
CA GLU A 62 -5.06 -7.79 18.01
C GLU A 62 -6.25 -6.85 18.20
N GLU A 63 -6.13 -5.89 19.09
CA GLU A 63 -7.21 -5.02 19.54
C GLU A 63 -7.87 -4.29 18.37
N ILE A 64 -7.07 -3.77 17.43
CA ILE A 64 -7.60 -3.04 16.26
C ILE A 64 -8.48 -3.93 15.37
N TYR A 65 -8.17 -5.22 15.27
CA TYR A 65 -8.98 -6.15 14.48
C TYR A 65 -10.29 -6.50 15.18
N GLN A 66 -10.28 -6.56 16.53
CA GLN A 66 -11.50 -6.77 17.34
C GLN A 66 -12.45 -5.58 17.17
N ASP A 67 -11.95 -4.34 17.29
CA ASP A 67 -12.74 -3.12 17.10
C ASP A 67 -13.34 -3.05 15.68
N LEU A 68 -12.53 -3.36 14.68
CA LEU A 68 -12.98 -3.39 13.28
C LEU A 68 -14.00 -4.50 13.02
N ALA A 69 -13.76 -5.70 13.56
CA ALA A 69 -14.66 -6.84 13.40
C ALA A 69 -16.02 -6.54 14.03
N GLN A 70 -16.04 -5.97 15.24
CA GLN A 70 -17.27 -5.55 15.91
C GLN A 70 -18.04 -4.53 15.05
N ALA A 71 -17.38 -3.47 14.58
CA ALA A 71 -18.03 -2.45 13.77
C ALA A 71 -18.57 -3.02 12.44
N LEU A 72 -17.83 -3.94 11.81
CA LEU A 72 -18.26 -4.60 10.56
C LEU A 72 -19.47 -5.50 10.78
N GLU A 73 -19.52 -6.22 11.90
CA GLU A 73 -20.65 -7.12 12.23
C GLU A 73 -21.92 -6.34 12.60
N GLU A 74 -21.78 -5.25 13.35
CA GLU A 74 -22.89 -4.39 13.76
C GLU A 74 -23.53 -3.67 12.56
N GLU A 75 -22.71 -3.08 11.68
CA GLU A 75 -23.19 -2.21 10.60
C GLU A 75 -23.39 -2.90 9.26
N LYS A 76 -22.74 -4.05 9.04
CA LYS A 76 -22.78 -4.84 7.80
C LYS A 76 -22.66 -3.98 6.52
N PRO A 77 -21.63 -3.11 6.45
CA PRO A 77 -21.52 -2.14 5.37
C PRO A 77 -21.25 -2.82 4.02
N ASP A 78 -21.55 -2.12 2.93
CA ASP A 78 -21.07 -2.46 1.58
C ASP A 78 -19.71 -1.78 1.36
N ILE A 79 -18.62 -2.52 1.53
CA ILE A 79 -17.26 -2.01 1.31
C ILE A 79 -17.03 -1.87 -0.20
N ARG A 80 -17.06 -0.63 -0.67
CA ARG A 80 -16.82 -0.29 -2.08
C ARG A 80 -15.34 -0.23 -2.43
N MET A 81 -14.49 0.07 -1.43
CA MET A 81 -13.04 0.09 -1.59
C MET A 81 -12.31 -0.24 -0.28
N LEU A 82 -11.38 -1.18 -0.35
CA LEU A 82 -10.37 -1.41 0.68
C LEU A 82 -9.02 -0.95 0.15
N VAL A 83 -8.33 -0.07 0.87
CA VAL A 83 -6.96 0.38 0.55
C VAL A 83 -6.02 -0.07 1.66
N ASN A 84 -5.18 -1.05 1.38
CA ASN A 84 -4.11 -1.49 2.25
C ASN A 84 -2.84 -0.67 1.94
N ALA A 85 -2.67 0.46 2.63
CA ALA A 85 -1.54 1.37 2.44
C ALA A 85 -0.59 1.45 3.64
N ALA A 86 -0.90 0.80 4.76
CA ALA A 86 0.02 0.69 5.89
C ALA A 86 1.26 -0.12 5.50
N GLY A 87 2.44 0.35 5.90
CA GLY A 87 3.69 -0.33 5.62
C GLY A 87 4.89 0.58 5.84
N PHE A 88 6.05 -0.01 6.02
CA PHE A 88 7.32 0.70 6.11
C PHE A 88 8.44 -0.11 5.46
N GLY A 89 9.62 0.50 5.34
CA GLY A 89 10.83 -0.13 4.85
C GLY A 89 12.04 0.26 5.72
N LYS A 90 13.10 -0.53 5.65
CA LYS A 90 14.41 -0.22 6.26
C LYS A 90 15.49 -0.52 5.23
N MET A 91 16.29 0.50 4.90
CA MET A 91 17.45 0.37 4.01
C MET A 91 18.69 0.01 4.81
N GLY A 92 19.48 -0.89 4.25
CA GLY A 92 20.70 -1.45 4.81
C GLY A 92 20.78 -2.93 4.51
N SER A 93 21.98 -3.51 4.64
CA SER A 93 22.13 -4.95 4.53
C SER A 93 21.37 -5.67 5.65
N VAL A 94 20.93 -6.90 5.41
CA VAL A 94 20.25 -7.71 6.42
C VAL A 94 21.04 -7.75 7.72
N LYS A 95 22.37 -7.92 7.62
CA LYS A 95 23.28 -7.98 8.77
C LYS A 95 23.33 -6.66 9.55
N GLU A 96 23.46 -5.53 8.86
CA GLU A 96 23.51 -4.20 9.51
C GLU A 96 22.23 -3.87 10.24
N ILE A 97 21.07 -4.12 9.59
CA ILE A 97 19.77 -3.85 10.21
C ILE A 97 19.56 -4.77 11.43
N SER A 98 19.86 -6.07 11.31
CA SER A 98 19.72 -7.01 12.42
C SER A 98 20.59 -6.64 13.62
N TYR A 99 21.70 -5.98 13.41
CA TYR A 99 22.57 -5.52 14.50
C TYR A 99 22.04 -4.23 15.17
N ARG A 100 21.47 -3.30 14.39
CA ARG A 100 21.00 -2.00 14.91
C ARG A 100 19.58 -2.05 15.45
N GLU A 101 18.71 -2.77 14.77
CA GLU A 101 17.28 -2.85 15.03
C GLU A 101 16.82 -4.30 14.82
N PRO A 102 17.08 -5.22 15.79
CA PRO A 102 16.92 -6.66 15.61
C PRO A 102 15.53 -7.09 15.11
N ASP A 103 14.49 -6.46 15.62
CA ASP A 103 13.10 -6.84 15.34
C ASP A 103 12.52 -6.18 14.09
N SER A 104 13.11 -5.09 13.62
CA SER A 104 12.53 -4.24 12.58
C SER A 104 12.25 -4.97 11.25
N GLN A 105 13.06 -5.99 10.92
CA GLN A 105 12.86 -6.78 9.70
C GLN A 105 11.66 -7.73 9.82
N ALA A 106 11.45 -8.33 10.99
CA ALA A 106 10.27 -9.15 11.28
C ALA A 106 9.01 -8.29 11.35
N GLU A 107 9.07 -7.15 12.04
CA GLU A 107 7.98 -6.17 12.10
C GLU A 107 7.58 -5.67 10.70
N MET A 108 8.54 -5.54 9.78
CA MET A 108 8.27 -5.18 8.38
C MET A 108 7.44 -6.26 7.67
N ILE A 109 7.71 -7.54 7.93
CA ILE A 109 6.90 -8.66 7.41
C ILE A 109 5.51 -8.63 8.05
N ASP A 110 5.44 -8.42 9.36
CA ASP A 110 4.16 -8.35 10.08
C ASP A 110 3.27 -7.24 9.56
N LEU A 111 3.79 -6.02 9.37
CA LEU A 111 2.98 -4.92 8.87
C LEU A 111 2.70 -5.02 7.37
N ASN A 112 3.72 -5.26 6.54
CA ASN A 112 3.57 -5.20 5.09
C ASN A 112 2.84 -6.41 4.51
N CYS A 113 2.94 -7.59 5.15
CA CYS A 113 2.35 -8.83 4.66
C CYS A 113 1.21 -9.33 5.53
N ARG A 114 1.48 -9.65 6.80
CA ARG A 114 0.50 -10.26 7.70
C ARG A 114 -0.68 -9.32 7.95
N ALA A 115 -0.44 -8.05 8.29
CA ALA A 115 -1.50 -7.08 8.53
C ALA A 115 -2.34 -6.82 7.27
N LEU A 116 -1.71 -6.66 6.10
CA LEU A 116 -2.41 -6.51 4.82
C LEU A 116 -3.31 -7.71 4.53
N THR A 117 -2.81 -8.92 4.74
CA THR A 117 -3.58 -10.15 4.55
C THR A 117 -4.75 -10.22 5.52
N ARG A 118 -4.53 -9.96 6.81
CA ARG A 118 -5.58 -9.96 7.84
C ARG A 118 -6.68 -8.94 7.53
N MET A 119 -6.31 -7.71 7.17
CA MET A 119 -7.27 -6.68 6.77
C MET A 119 -8.09 -7.11 5.57
N THR A 120 -7.45 -7.73 4.58
CA THR A 120 -8.13 -8.23 3.39
C THR A 120 -9.14 -9.31 3.77
N LEU A 121 -8.73 -10.31 4.56
CA LEU A 121 -9.60 -11.42 4.98
C LEU A 121 -10.77 -10.94 5.85
N LEU A 122 -10.54 -10.01 6.77
CA LEU A 122 -11.57 -9.42 7.61
C LEU A 122 -12.62 -8.65 6.80
N CYS A 123 -12.19 -7.89 5.80
CA CYS A 123 -13.07 -7.06 5.00
C CYS A 123 -13.78 -7.84 3.86
N LEU A 124 -13.20 -8.93 3.39
CA LEU A 124 -13.66 -9.65 2.19
C LEU A 124 -15.14 -10.05 2.22
N PRO A 125 -15.72 -10.54 3.34
CA PRO A 125 -17.16 -10.87 3.40
C PRO A 125 -18.09 -9.67 3.16
N TYR A 126 -17.62 -8.46 3.37
CA TYR A 126 -18.37 -7.21 3.23
C TYR A 126 -18.10 -6.49 1.90
N ILE A 127 -17.17 -6.99 1.09
CA ILE A 127 -16.89 -6.45 -0.25
C ILE A 127 -17.84 -7.11 -1.24
N ARG A 128 -18.75 -6.33 -1.81
CA ARG A 128 -19.77 -6.84 -2.74
C ARG A 128 -19.38 -6.58 -4.20
N PHE A 129 -20.24 -7.04 -5.08
CA PHE A 129 -20.17 -6.84 -6.52
C PHE A 129 -19.73 -5.40 -6.89
N GLY A 130 -18.70 -5.30 -7.70
CA GLY A 130 -18.13 -4.01 -8.11
C GLY A 130 -17.15 -3.40 -7.12
N GLY A 131 -16.90 -4.04 -5.96
CA GLY A 131 -15.92 -3.59 -4.97
C GLY A 131 -14.50 -3.60 -5.49
N ARG A 132 -13.63 -2.88 -4.80
CA ARG A 132 -12.22 -2.69 -5.15
C ARG A 132 -11.33 -2.98 -3.96
N ILE A 133 -10.23 -3.68 -4.21
CA ILE A 133 -9.12 -3.83 -3.25
C ILE A 133 -7.89 -3.19 -3.88
N VAL A 134 -7.26 -2.28 -3.16
CA VAL A 134 -6.05 -1.58 -3.58
C VAL A 134 -4.94 -1.91 -2.58
N ASN A 135 -3.93 -2.62 -3.02
CA ASN A 135 -2.81 -3.01 -2.18
C ASN A 135 -1.55 -2.23 -2.57
N LEU A 136 -0.94 -1.56 -1.59
CA LEU A 136 0.26 -0.76 -1.81
C LEU A 136 1.51 -1.65 -1.82
N ALA A 137 1.88 -2.10 -3.01
CA ALA A 137 3.14 -2.76 -3.31
C ALA A 137 4.28 -1.71 -3.47
N SER A 138 5.18 -1.92 -4.38
CA SER A 138 6.29 -1.02 -4.75
C SER A 138 6.91 -1.49 -6.07
N ALA A 139 7.64 -0.63 -6.76
CA ALA A 139 8.56 -1.05 -7.83
C ALA A 139 9.64 -2.02 -7.33
N ALA A 140 9.95 -1.99 -6.03
CA ALA A 140 10.82 -2.97 -5.37
C ALA A 140 10.30 -4.43 -5.49
N ALA A 141 9.01 -4.62 -5.81
CA ALA A 141 8.44 -5.93 -6.07
C ALA A 141 8.86 -6.55 -7.41
N PHE A 142 9.49 -5.79 -8.30
CA PHE A 142 9.80 -6.28 -9.65
C PHE A 142 11.07 -7.12 -9.73
N CYS A 143 12.01 -6.91 -8.81
CA CYS A 143 13.24 -7.70 -8.73
C CYS A 143 13.83 -7.66 -7.30
N PRO A 144 14.67 -8.65 -6.93
CA PRO A 144 15.40 -8.62 -5.67
C PRO A 144 16.26 -7.36 -5.55
N GLN A 145 16.33 -6.78 -4.35
CA GLN A 145 17.11 -5.56 -4.12
C GLN A 145 18.11 -5.76 -2.96
N PRO A 146 19.42 -5.85 -3.22
CA PRO A 146 20.44 -5.77 -2.19
C PRO A 146 20.27 -4.49 -1.36
N SER A 147 20.64 -4.54 -0.09
CA SER A 147 20.42 -3.46 0.90
C SER A 147 18.96 -3.02 1.11
N PHE A 148 18.02 -3.81 0.58
CA PHE A 148 16.57 -3.59 0.79
C PHE A 148 15.82 -4.93 0.70
N ALA A 149 16.51 -6.03 1.04
CA ALA A 149 16.08 -7.39 0.74
C ALA A 149 14.71 -7.75 1.33
N VAL A 150 14.52 -7.54 2.64
CA VAL A 150 13.25 -7.87 3.30
C VAL A 150 12.10 -7.01 2.77
N TYR A 151 12.33 -5.71 2.59
CA TYR A 151 11.31 -4.83 2.01
C TYR A 151 10.90 -5.29 0.60
N ALA A 152 11.87 -5.53 -0.29
CA ALA A 152 11.59 -6.00 -1.65
C ALA A 152 10.81 -7.33 -1.64
N ALA A 153 11.18 -8.25 -0.75
CA ALA A 153 10.48 -9.51 -0.56
C ALA A 153 9.02 -9.30 -0.09
N THR A 154 8.78 -8.41 0.90
CA THR A 154 7.41 -8.10 1.34
C THR A 154 6.57 -7.49 0.21
N LYS A 155 7.17 -6.61 -0.61
CA LYS A 155 6.45 -5.99 -1.72
C LYS A 155 6.21 -6.94 -2.90
N SER A 156 7.09 -7.94 -3.09
CA SER A 156 6.87 -9.06 -4.02
C SER A 156 5.72 -9.96 -3.55
N TYR A 157 5.63 -10.25 -2.24
CA TYR A 157 4.48 -10.91 -1.64
C TYR A 157 3.20 -10.15 -1.96
N VAL A 158 3.14 -8.84 -1.69
CA VAL A 158 1.95 -8.02 -1.94
C VAL A 158 1.54 -8.03 -3.41
N LEU A 159 2.50 -7.93 -4.34
CA LEU A 159 2.22 -7.97 -5.77
C LEU A 159 1.66 -9.33 -6.20
N SER A 160 2.27 -10.43 -5.76
CA SER A 160 1.85 -11.80 -6.06
C SER A 160 0.46 -12.09 -5.49
N PHE A 161 0.27 -11.82 -4.20
CA PHE A 161 -1.00 -11.96 -3.50
C PHE A 161 -2.14 -11.19 -4.19
N SER A 162 -1.89 -9.92 -4.54
CA SER A 162 -2.90 -9.08 -5.21
C SER A 162 -3.34 -9.64 -6.55
N ARG A 163 -2.41 -10.18 -7.33
CA ARG A 163 -2.72 -10.74 -8.65
C ARG A 163 -3.49 -12.06 -8.55
N ALA A 164 -3.08 -12.94 -7.64
CA ALA A 164 -3.77 -14.20 -7.39
C ALA A 164 -5.19 -13.95 -6.88
N LEU A 165 -5.33 -13.13 -5.83
CA LEU A 165 -6.63 -12.74 -5.28
C LEU A 165 -7.54 -12.09 -6.33
N GLY A 166 -7.00 -11.24 -7.20
CA GLY A 166 -7.76 -10.62 -8.28
C GLY A 166 -8.31 -11.63 -9.29
N ALA A 167 -7.57 -12.71 -9.56
CA ALA A 167 -8.03 -13.82 -10.41
C ALA A 167 -9.14 -14.62 -9.72
N GLU A 168 -8.98 -14.96 -8.45
CA GLU A 168 -9.98 -15.69 -7.66
C GLU A 168 -11.31 -14.94 -7.54
N LEU A 169 -11.27 -13.61 -7.33
CA LEU A 169 -12.45 -12.79 -7.12
C LEU A 169 -13.10 -12.28 -8.41
N LYS A 170 -12.55 -12.61 -9.58
CA LYS A 170 -13.02 -12.10 -10.88
C LYS A 170 -14.47 -12.51 -11.18
N SER A 171 -14.87 -13.72 -10.84
CA SER A 171 -16.25 -14.21 -11.02
C SER A 171 -17.26 -13.43 -10.17
N GLN A 172 -16.84 -12.94 -9.00
CA GLN A 172 -17.63 -12.10 -8.10
C GLN A 172 -17.60 -10.61 -8.51
N ARG A 173 -16.88 -10.27 -9.60
CA ARG A 173 -16.65 -8.90 -10.07
C ARG A 173 -16.07 -7.97 -8.99
N ILE A 174 -15.23 -8.51 -8.13
CA ILE A 174 -14.37 -7.76 -7.21
C ILE A 174 -13.00 -7.63 -7.89
N TYR A 175 -12.43 -6.42 -7.88
CA TYR A 175 -11.22 -6.14 -8.64
C TYR A 175 -10.10 -5.72 -7.71
N VAL A 176 -8.93 -6.34 -7.87
CA VAL A 176 -7.74 -6.07 -7.05
C VAL A 176 -6.71 -5.33 -7.89
N THR A 177 -6.15 -4.25 -7.34
CA THR A 177 -5.09 -3.46 -7.98
C THR A 177 -3.88 -3.40 -7.05
N ALA A 178 -2.75 -3.93 -7.48
CA ALA A 178 -1.46 -3.70 -6.85
C ALA A 178 -0.88 -2.37 -7.35
N VAL A 179 -0.65 -1.42 -6.45
CA VAL A 179 -0.02 -0.15 -6.76
C VAL A 179 1.47 -0.28 -6.54
N CYS A 180 2.25 -0.13 -7.61
CA CYS A 180 3.70 -0.31 -7.61
C CYS A 180 4.40 1.03 -7.94
N PRO A 181 4.47 1.97 -7.00
CA PRO A 181 5.18 3.22 -7.18
C PRO A 181 6.69 3.01 -7.18
N GLY A 182 7.42 3.90 -7.85
CA GLY A 182 8.81 4.16 -7.59
C GLY A 182 9.00 4.96 -6.30
N PRO A 183 10.11 5.66 -6.12
CA PRO A 183 10.30 6.59 -5.01
C PRO A 183 9.22 7.67 -5.01
N VAL A 184 8.60 7.90 -3.84
CA VAL A 184 7.54 8.90 -3.65
C VAL A 184 7.91 9.79 -2.48
N ASP A 185 7.78 11.10 -2.64
CA ASP A 185 8.08 12.09 -1.61
C ASP A 185 7.08 12.01 -0.46
N THR A 186 7.45 11.28 0.58
CA THR A 186 6.64 11.03 1.76
C THR A 186 7.52 10.78 2.98
N GLU A 187 6.93 10.83 4.18
CA GLU A 187 7.59 10.44 5.45
C GLU A 187 8.19 9.02 5.43
N PHE A 188 7.94 8.23 4.39
CA PHE A 188 8.51 6.88 4.25
C PHE A 188 10.05 6.89 4.34
N PHE A 189 10.70 7.90 3.76
CA PHE A 189 12.16 8.00 3.76
C PHE A 189 12.75 8.46 5.10
N ASP A 190 11.95 9.06 5.97
CA ASP A 190 12.35 9.38 7.34
C ASP A 190 12.52 8.11 8.18
N VAL A 191 11.72 7.09 7.87
CA VAL A 191 11.75 5.78 8.56
C VAL A 191 12.68 4.78 7.86
N SER A 192 12.66 4.75 6.51
CA SER A 192 13.41 3.74 5.74
C SER A 192 14.89 4.03 5.62
N GLY A 193 15.31 5.27 5.82
CA GLY A 193 16.63 5.76 5.46
C GLY A 193 16.66 6.43 4.07
N ARG A 194 17.67 7.25 3.83
CA ARG A 194 17.78 8.06 2.62
C ARG A 194 18.26 7.25 1.43
N LEU A 195 17.63 7.45 0.28
CA LEU A 195 18.17 7.01 -1.01
C LEU A 195 19.53 7.68 -1.29
N PRO A 196 20.45 7.00 -1.98
CA PRO A 196 21.65 7.66 -2.52
C PRO A 196 21.26 8.92 -3.31
N ASN A 197 22.02 10.01 -3.14
CA ASN A 197 21.69 11.32 -3.72
C ASN A 197 21.40 11.33 -5.22
N MET A 198 22.02 10.42 -5.98
CA MET A 198 21.87 10.29 -7.44
C MET A 198 20.43 9.91 -7.88
N TRP A 199 19.62 9.27 -7.02
CA TRP A 199 18.27 8.85 -7.33
C TRP A 199 17.21 9.80 -6.76
N LYS A 200 17.62 10.71 -5.85
CA LYS A 200 16.74 11.54 -5.07
C LYS A 200 16.05 12.62 -5.90
N ASP A 201 16.80 13.31 -6.74
CA ASP A 201 16.30 14.50 -7.43
C ASP A 201 15.60 14.20 -8.77
N ALA A 202 15.97 13.10 -9.43
CA ALA A 202 15.46 12.79 -10.76
C ALA A 202 14.21 11.88 -10.79
N MET A 203 13.88 11.19 -9.68
CA MET A 203 12.87 10.12 -9.69
C MET A 203 11.81 10.21 -8.58
N MET A 204 11.86 11.21 -7.70
CA MET A 204 10.85 11.39 -6.66
C MET A 204 9.53 11.83 -7.25
N ALA A 205 8.49 11.03 -7.04
CA ALA A 205 7.15 11.32 -7.53
C ALA A 205 6.31 12.02 -6.45
N ASP A 206 5.46 12.95 -6.88
CA ASP A 206 4.44 13.57 -6.03
C ASP A 206 3.39 12.52 -5.62
N PRO A 207 3.15 12.29 -4.30
CA PRO A 207 2.17 11.32 -3.82
C PRO A 207 0.76 11.59 -4.36
N LYS A 208 0.38 12.84 -4.56
CA LYS A 208 -0.92 13.21 -5.13
C LYS A 208 -1.09 12.67 -6.54
N LYS A 209 -0.06 12.81 -7.38
CA LYS A 209 -0.09 12.32 -8.77
C LYS A 209 -0.07 10.79 -8.83
N VAL A 210 0.69 10.14 -7.96
CA VAL A 210 0.77 8.68 -7.86
C VAL A 210 -0.59 8.10 -7.46
N VAL A 211 -1.22 8.62 -6.41
CA VAL A 211 -2.52 8.15 -5.92
C VAL A 211 -3.62 8.43 -6.94
N ARG A 212 -3.63 9.62 -7.55
CA ARG A 212 -4.58 9.92 -8.64
C ARG A 212 -4.47 8.89 -9.78
N ARG A 213 -3.26 8.54 -10.16
CA ARG A 213 -3.03 7.50 -11.19
C ARG A 213 -3.53 6.14 -10.71
N ALA A 214 -3.25 5.76 -9.49
CA ALA A 214 -3.71 4.50 -8.90
C ALA A 214 -5.24 4.41 -8.91
N LEU A 215 -5.96 5.45 -8.51
CA LEU A 215 -7.43 5.50 -8.52
C LEU A 215 -8.00 5.41 -9.95
N ILE A 216 -7.38 6.06 -10.94
CA ILE A 216 -7.76 5.94 -12.35
C ILE A 216 -7.57 4.49 -12.84
N ASP A 217 -6.43 3.87 -12.53
CA ASP A 217 -6.14 2.50 -12.94
C ASP A 217 -7.07 1.50 -12.23
N THR A 218 -7.39 1.72 -10.96
CA THR A 218 -8.36 0.94 -10.18
C THR A 218 -9.77 1.03 -10.80
N ARG A 219 -10.24 2.23 -11.21
CA ARG A 219 -11.50 2.38 -11.95
C ARG A 219 -11.50 1.59 -13.25
N LYS A 220 -10.36 1.57 -13.95
CA LYS A 220 -10.16 0.82 -15.19
C LYS A 220 -9.92 -0.67 -14.97
N LYS A 221 -10.05 -1.16 -13.71
CA LYS A 221 -9.89 -2.59 -13.34
C LYS A 221 -8.52 -3.16 -13.68
N LYS A 222 -7.46 -2.36 -13.62
CA LYS A 222 -6.11 -2.84 -13.89
C LYS A 222 -5.56 -3.60 -12.69
N GLU A 223 -4.96 -4.75 -12.95
CA GLU A 223 -4.30 -5.57 -11.92
C GLU A 223 -3.10 -4.87 -11.28
N VAL A 224 -2.37 -4.07 -12.07
CA VAL A 224 -1.15 -3.38 -11.61
C VAL A 224 -1.17 -1.93 -12.07
N SER A 225 -1.01 -1.02 -11.12
CA SER A 225 -0.82 0.41 -11.38
C SER A 225 0.63 0.81 -11.20
N VAL A 226 1.23 1.41 -12.22
CA VAL A 226 2.62 1.92 -12.21
C VAL A 226 2.61 3.38 -12.68
N TYR A 227 3.16 4.26 -11.84
CA TYR A 227 3.27 5.68 -12.16
C TYR A 227 4.58 5.98 -12.90
N GLY A 228 4.48 6.79 -13.95
CA GLY A 228 5.62 7.29 -14.72
C GLY A 228 6.19 6.32 -15.76
N PRO A 229 6.81 6.85 -16.83
CA PRO A 229 7.36 6.03 -17.91
C PRO A 229 8.58 5.23 -17.45
N ALA A 230 9.46 5.81 -16.65
CA ALA A 230 10.65 5.15 -16.13
C ALA A 230 10.32 3.88 -15.34
N MET A 231 9.34 3.93 -14.43
CA MET A 231 8.93 2.76 -13.65
C MET A 231 8.22 1.70 -14.49
N LYS A 232 7.52 2.09 -15.55
CA LYS A 232 6.96 1.13 -16.53
C LYS A 232 8.06 0.42 -17.30
N ALA A 233 9.09 1.14 -17.73
CA ALA A 233 10.27 0.56 -18.38
C ALA A 233 11.02 -0.38 -17.42
N ALA A 234 11.24 0.03 -16.17
CA ALA A 234 11.86 -0.82 -15.14
C ALA A 234 11.08 -2.12 -14.92
N ARG A 235 9.73 -2.05 -14.84
CA ARG A 235 8.89 -3.25 -14.76
C ARG A 235 9.04 -4.17 -15.95
N LEU A 236 9.11 -3.62 -17.16
CA LEU A 236 9.30 -4.42 -18.37
C LEU A 236 10.68 -5.07 -18.38
N GLY A 237 11.73 -4.32 -18.06
CA GLY A 237 13.11 -4.82 -17.97
C GLY A 237 13.24 -5.94 -16.94
N ALA A 238 12.68 -5.77 -15.73
CA ALA A 238 12.69 -6.79 -14.70
C ALA A 238 11.93 -8.07 -15.07
N LYS A 239 10.96 -7.98 -16.00
CA LYS A 239 10.24 -9.16 -16.53
C LYS A 239 11.02 -9.91 -17.60
N LEU A 240 11.80 -9.20 -18.40
CA LEU A 240 12.49 -9.78 -19.58
C LEU A 240 13.93 -10.23 -19.29
N LEU A 241 14.58 -9.57 -18.32
CA LEU A 241 15.97 -9.84 -17.99
C LEU A 241 16.09 -10.80 -16.80
N PRO A 242 17.07 -11.70 -16.77
CA PRO A 242 17.38 -12.49 -15.59
C PRO A 242 17.66 -11.58 -14.38
N HIS A 243 17.09 -11.90 -13.22
CA HIS A 243 17.26 -11.07 -12.00
C HIS A 243 18.73 -10.82 -11.66
N ARG A 244 19.62 -11.81 -11.90
CA ARG A 244 21.06 -11.65 -11.68
C ARG A 244 21.65 -10.51 -12.52
N ALA A 245 21.23 -10.38 -13.78
CA ALA A 245 21.69 -9.29 -14.66
C ALA A 245 21.17 -7.93 -14.16
N VAL A 246 19.91 -7.86 -13.72
CA VAL A 246 19.31 -6.64 -13.15
C VAL A 246 20.05 -6.23 -11.87
N ILE A 247 20.31 -7.17 -10.96
CA ILE A 247 21.05 -6.93 -9.72
C ILE A 247 22.45 -6.40 -10.02
N ASN A 248 23.20 -7.07 -10.90
CA ASN A 248 24.55 -6.65 -11.27
C ASN A 248 24.57 -5.26 -11.91
N PHE A 249 23.59 -4.96 -12.76
CA PHE A 249 23.50 -3.66 -13.42
C PHE A 249 23.18 -2.52 -12.46
N ILE A 250 22.25 -2.73 -11.50
CA ILE A 250 21.75 -1.67 -10.62
C ILE A 250 22.67 -1.48 -9.40
N PHE A 251 23.24 -2.56 -8.84
CA PHE A 251 23.89 -2.52 -7.53
C PHE A 251 25.41 -2.75 -7.54
N TYR A 252 25.97 -3.33 -8.60
CA TYR A 252 27.42 -3.65 -8.68
C TYR A 252 28.16 -2.95 -9.82
N LYS A 253 27.49 -2.10 -10.60
CA LYS A 253 28.15 -1.25 -11.59
C LYS A 253 28.61 0.06 -10.92
N HIS A 254 29.65 -0.06 -10.11
CA HIS A 254 30.49 1.07 -9.68
C HIS A 254 31.94 0.62 -9.58
#